data_6de36dfbad3039b2c5dde6888e146ee7
#
_entry.id   6de36dfbad3039b2c5dde6888e146ee7
#
_cell.length_a   1.000
_cell.length_b   1.000
_cell.length_c   1.000
_cell.angle_alpha   90.00
_cell.angle_beta   90.00
_cell.angle_gamma   90.00
#
_symmetry.space_group_name_H-M   'P 1'
#
loop_
_entity.id
_entity.type
_entity.pdbx_description
1 polymer ?
#
loop_
_entity_poly.entity_id
_entity_poly.type
_entity_poly.pdbx_seq_one_letter_code
_entity_poly.pdbx_strand_id
1 'polypeptide(L)'
;MANIDIKFIAKKSGCSIATVSRVINRSKPVSEKLQKRVVDTIRKYNYNPSVHAQYLAGKKSKLFGFIMTNYINQYQLLLFRYLNEFACKMGYGCIIRYCNSGFEEKLEALRELEIRGIEVCFSLFLLSREEEAYIKEHFRIKVCHMQSPEMRLNIMEKMKALSMRPYAILPSLATEG
;
A
#
# COMPACT_ATOMS: atom_id res chain seq x y z
N MET A 1 -18.21 -1.70 -23.97
CA MET A 1 -17.44 -2.92 -23.63
C MET A 1 -18.12 -3.59 -22.45
N ALA A 2 -18.31 -4.92 -22.48
CA ALA A 2 -18.93 -5.62 -21.36
C ALA A 2 -18.02 -5.53 -20.11
N ASN A 3 -18.61 -5.15 -18.99
CA ASN A 3 -17.90 -5.10 -17.72
C ASN A 3 -17.56 -6.54 -17.29
N ILE A 4 -16.29 -6.91 -17.36
CA ILE A 4 -15.81 -8.24 -16.96
C ILE A 4 -15.65 -8.25 -15.44
N ASP A 5 -16.69 -8.71 -14.76
CA ASP A 5 -16.74 -8.84 -13.30
C ASP A 5 -16.65 -10.33 -12.86
N ILE A 6 -16.67 -10.55 -11.56
CA ILE A 6 -16.63 -11.91 -10.99
C ILE A 6 -17.83 -12.75 -11.40
N LYS A 7 -19.02 -12.12 -11.65
CA LYS A 7 -20.23 -12.80 -12.08
C LYS A 7 -20.07 -13.32 -13.51
N PHE A 8 -19.43 -12.51 -14.37
CA PHE A 8 -19.10 -12.91 -15.73
C PHE A 8 -18.15 -14.11 -15.74
N ILE A 9 -17.07 -14.09 -14.93
CA ILE A 9 -16.13 -15.21 -14.83
C ILE A 9 -16.82 -16.47 -14.30
N ALA A 10 -17.68 -16.36 -13.29
CA ALA A 10 -18.45 -17.48 -12.76
C ALA A 10 -19.34 -18.11 -13.85
N LYS A 11 -20.07 -17.30 -14.62
CA LYS A 11 -20.89 -17.76 -15.75
C LYS A 11 -20.05 -18.45 -16.83
N LYS A 12 -18.91 -17.88 -17.21
CA LYS A 12 -18.03 -18.43 -18.26
C LYS A 12 -17.28 -19.69 -17.83
N SER A 13 -16.94 -19.82 -16.56
CA SER A 13 -16.30 -21.02 -16.01
C SER A 13 -17.30 -22.08 -15.53
N GLY A 14 -18.63 -21.83 -15.64
CA GLY A 14 -19.66 -22.78 -15.25
C GLY A 14 -19.61 -23.14 -13.77
N CYS A 15 -19.39 -22.17 -12.89
CA CYS A 15 -19.36 -22.39 -11.44
C CYS A 15 -19.94 -21.18 -10.69
N SER A 16 -20.09 -21.30 -9.36
CA SER A 16 -20.61 -20.22 -8.53
C SER A 16 -19.58 -19.11 -8.32
N ILE A 17 -20.04 -17.89 -8.03
CA ILE A 17 -19.20 -16.76 -7.64
C ILE A 17 -18.31 -17.14 -6.43
N ALA A 18 -18.88 -17.87 -5.46
CA ALA A 18 -18.16 -18.35 -4.30
C ALA A 18 -17.00 -19.28 -4.70
N THR A 19 -17.18 -20.14 -5.72
CA THR A 19 -16.11 -21.00 -6.23
C THR A 19 -15.01 -20.19 -6.91
N VAL A 20 -15.36 -19.22 -7.77
CA VAL A 20 -14.38 -18.32 -8.39
C VAL A 20 -13.58 -17.57 -7.31
N SER A 21 -14.27 -17.03 -6.30
CA SER A 21 -13.63 -16.36 -5.16
C SER A 21 -12.68 -17.29 -4.40
N ARG A 22 -13.04 -18.56 -4.17
CA ARG A 22 -12.17 -19.54 -3.51
C ARG A 22 -10.90 -19.82 -4.32
N VAL A 23 -11.02 -19.97 -5.64
CA VAL A 23 -9.88 -20.19 -6.54
C VAL A 23 -8.94 -18.99 -6.54
N ILE A 24 -9.48 -17.78 -6.71
CA ILE A 24 -8.69 -16.53 -6.72
C ILE A 24 -7.97 -16.36 -5.38
N ASN A 25 -8.64 -16.65 -4.28
CA ASN A 25 -8.19 -16.36 -2.93
C ASN A 25 -7.43 -17.51 -2.27
N ARG A 26 -7.42 -18.68 -2.90
CA ARG A 26 -6.88 -19.94 -2.33
C ARG A 26 -7.40 -20.20 -0.91
N SER A 27 -8.63 -19.84 -0.62
CA SER A 27 -9.17 -19.82 0.75
C SER A 27 -9.71 -21.19 1.20
N LYS A 28 -10.08 -22.05 0.27
CA LYS A 28 -10.54 -23.42 0.53
C LYS A 28 -10.18 -24.33 -0.65
N PRO A 29 -10.00 -25.62 -0.44
CA PRO A 29 -9.73 -26.57 -1.51
C PRO A 29 -10.86 -26.56 -2.57
N VAL A 30 -10.46 -26.61 -3.82
CA VAL A 30 -11.33 -26.75 -5.00
C VAL A 30 -10.71 -27.84 -5.85
N SER A 31 -11.52 -28.69 -6.51
CA SER A 31 -11.00 -29.74 -7.35
C SER A 31 -10.09 -29.17 -8.47
N GLU A 32 -8.99 -29.84 -8.77
CA GLU A 32 -7.99 -29.38 -9.75
C GLU A 32 -8.62 -29.05 -11.12
N LYS A 33 -9.55 -29.90 -11.56
CA LYS A 33 -10.28 -29.71 -12.83
C LYS A 33 -11.04 -28.37 -12.83
N LEU A 34 -11.69 -28.03 -11.72
CA LEU A 34 -12.47 -26.79 -11.61
C LEU A 34 -11.54 -25.58 -11.43
N GLN A 35 -10.47 -25.73 -10.64
CA GLN A 35 -9.45 -24.70 -10.47
C GLN A 35 -8.82 -24.31 -11.80
N LYS A 36 -8.36 -25.32 -12.58
CA LYS A 36 -7.79 -25.09 -13.92
C LYS A 36 -8.77 -24.33 -14.81
N ARG A 37 -10.03 -24.77 -14.88
CA ARG A 37 -11.07 -24.12 -15.70
C ARG A 37 -11.30 -22.65 -15.34
N VAL A 38 -11.33 -22.33 -14.04
CA VAL A 38 -11.47 -20.95 -13.55
C VAL A 38 -10.25 -20.13 -13.92
N VAL A 39 -9.02 -20.64 -13.68
CA VAL A 39 -7.77 -19.94 -14.02
C VAL A 39 -7.67 -19.66 -15.51
N ASP A 40 -7.98 -20.64 -16.34
CA ASP A 40 -7.96 -20.49 -17.81
C ASP A 40 -8.99 -19.42 -18.28
N THR A 41 -10.16 -19.40 -17.63
CA THR A 41 -11.20 -18.38 -17.90
C THR A 41 -10.69 -16.98 -17.52
N ILE A 42 -10.08 -16.84 -16.32
CA ILE A 42 -9.48 -15.57 -15.86
C ILE A 42 -8.44 -15.07 -16.86
N ARG A 43 -7.53 -15.95 -17.31
CA ARG A 43 -6.49 -15.60 -18.30
C ARG A 43 -7.10 -15.20 -19.63
N LYS A 44 -8.05 -16.00 -20.16
CA LYS A 44 -8.69 -15.75 -21.44
C LYS A 44 -9.34 -14.38 -21.54
N TYR A 45 -9.98 -13.94 -20.47
CA TYR A 45 -10.69 -12.67 -20.41
C TYR A 45 -9.89 -11.55 -19.74
N ASN A 46 -8.62 -11.79 -19.41
CA ASN A 46 -7.75 -10.85 -18.69
C ASN A 46 -8.44 -10.23 -17.47
N TYR A 47 -9.18 -11.07 -16.74
CA TYR A 47 -9.92 -10.61 -15.56
C TYR A 47 -8.96 -10.35 -14.41
N ASN A 48 -8.95 -9.12 -13.93
CA ASN A 48 -8.24 -8.74 -12.73
C ASN A 48 -9.27 -8.43 -11.62
N PRO A 49 -9.26 -9.16 -10.49
CA PRO A 49 -10.17 -8.86 -9.39
C PRO A 49 -10.04 -7.42 -8.95
N SER A 50 -11.14 -6.68 -8.95
CA SER A 50 -11.16 -5.30 -8.48
C SER A 50 -10.63 -5.22 -7.04
N VAL A 51 -9.65 -4.37 -6.80
CA VAL A 51 -9.10 -4.09 -5.47
C VAL A 51 -10.22 -3.63 -4.53
N HIS A 52 -11.16 -2.83 -5.03
CA HIS A 52 -12.36 -2.42 -4.32
C HIS A 52 -13.26 -3.59 -3.88
N ALA A 53 -13.51 -4.55 -4.78
CA ALA A 53 -14.31 -5.72 -4.44
C ALA A 53 -13.62 -6.61 -3.40
N GLN A 54 -12.30 -6.67 -3.42
CA GLN A 54 -11.52 -7.41 -2.40
C GLN A 54 -11.60 -6.70 -1.04
N TYR A 55 -11.52 -5.37 -1.02
CA TYR A 55 -11.64 -4.58 0.20
C TYR A 55 -13.04 -4.67 0.80
N LEU A 56 -14.11 -4.54 -0.01
CA LEU A 56 -15.49 -4.74 0.44
C LEU A 56 -15.75 -6.15 0.96
N ALA A 57 -14.99 -7.13 0.50
CA ALA A 57 -15.02 -8.52 1.01
C ALA A 57 -14.17 -8.71 2.30
N GLY A 58 -13.74 -7.62 2.95
CA GLY A 58 -12.98 -7.66 4.20
C GLY A 58 -11.51 -8.03 4.05
N LYS A 59 -10.96 -7.99 2.82
CA LYS A 59 -9.54 -8.24 2.60
C LYS A 59 -8.74 -6.97 2.82
N LYS A 60 -7.69 -7.10 3.61
CA LYS A 60 -6.68 -6.06 3.75
C LYS A 60 -5.93 -5.87 2.44
N SER A 61 -5.75 -4.63 2.03
CA SER A 61 -4.88 -4.36 0.90
C SER A 61 -3.43 -4.70 1.31
N LYS A 62 -2.70 -5.37 0.42
CA LYS A 62 -1.25 -5.53 0.62
C LYS A 62 -0.51 -4.31 0.05
N LEU A 63 -0.96 -3.12 0.44
CA LEU A 63 -0.41 -1.85 -0.03
C LEU A 63 -0.11 -0.94 1.17
N PHE A 64 1.02 -0.26 1.11
CA PHE A 64 1.32 0.88 1.95
C PHE A 64 1.10 2.17 1.17
N GLY A 65 0.62 3.20 1.84
CA GLY A 65 0.55 4.55 1.31
C GLY A 65 1.81 5.33 1.62
N PHE A 66 2.21 6.19 0.70
CA PHE A 66 3.20 7.24 0.92
C PHE A 66 2.61 8.56 0.50
N ILE A 67 2.64 9.55 1.40
CA ILE A 67 2.30 10.91 1.06
C ILE A 67 3.59 11.74 1.12
N MET A 68 3.90 12.38 -0.01
CA MET A 68 5.14 13.13 -0.22
C MET A 68 4.80 14.53 -0.73
N THR A 69 5.65 15.49 -0.42
CA THR A 69 5.54 16.82 -1.04
C THR A 69 6.15 16.80 -2.44
N ASN A 70 5.79 17.77 -3.26
CA ASN A 70 6.38 17.96 -4.61
C ASN A 70 7.89 18.27 -4.55
N TYR A 71 8.39 18.74 -3.41
CA TYR A 71 9.81 19.02 -3.17
C TYR A 71 10.43 17.85 -2.41
N ILE A 72 10.97 16.89 -3.14
CA ILE A 72 11.61 15.70 -2.57
C ILE A 72 13.11 15.95 -2.54
N ASN A 73 13.71 15.88 -1.35
CA ASN A 73 15.17 15.89 -1.21
C ASN A 73 15.74 14.47 -1.31
N GLN A 74 17.06 14.37 -1.47
CA GLN A 74 17.75 13.08 -1.60
C GLN A 74 17.50 12.14 -0.41
N TYR A 75 17.39 12.68 0.80
CA TYR A 75 17.11 11.90 2.01
C TYR A 75 15.71 11.25 1.95
N GLN A 76 14.70 12.00 1.55
CA GLN A 76 13.33 11.49 1.40
C GLN A 76 13.25 10.42 0.32
N LEU A 77 13.96 10.60 -0.79
CA LEU A 77 14.03 9.61 -1.86
C LEU A 77 14.69 8.31 -1.39
N LEU A 78 15.81 8.43 -0.65
CA LEU A 78 16.51 7.29 -0.09
C LEU A 78 15.62 6.54 0.91
N LEU A 79 14.96 7.26 1.80
CA LEU A 79 14.04 6.71 2.78
C LEU A 79 12.87 5.96 2.10
N PHE A 80 12.26 6.57 1.10
CA PHE A 80 11.23 5.92 0.30
C PHE A 80 11.74 4.61 -0.33
N ARG A 81 12.92 4.64 -0.95
CA ARG A 81 13.53 3.46 -1.55
C ARG A 81 13.66 2.31 -0.55
N TYR A 82 14.19 2.57 0.65
CA TYR A 82 14.34 1.55 1.68
C TYR A 82 13.00 0.99 2.15
N LEU A 83 12.02 1.84 2.39
CA LEU A 83 10.69 1.41 2.80
C LEU A 83 10.00 0.58 1.72
N ASN A 84 10.16 0.98 0.45
CA ASN A 84 9.62 0.23 -0.67
C ASN A 84 10.29 -1.16 -0.79
N GLU A 85 11.62 -1.25 -0.67
CA GLU A 85 12.33 -2.52 -0.67
C GLU A 85 11.87 -3.43 0.49
N PHE A 86 11.69 -2.86 1.68
CA PHE A 86 11.16 -3.59 2.84
C PHE A 86 9.73 -4.06 2.58
N ALA A 87 8.86 -3.19 2.09
CA ALA A 87 7.48 -3.54 1.74
C ALA A 87 7.42 -4.70 0.73
N CYS A 88 8.23 -4.61 -0.34
CA CYS A 88 8.31 -5.67 -1.36
C CYS A 88 8.75 -7.02 -0.77
N LYS A 89 9.75 -7.05 0.13
CA LYS A 89 10.18 -8.27 0.83
C LYS A 89 9.07 -8.88 1.68
N MET A 90 8.19 -8.06 2.23
CA MET A 90 7.01 -8.48 3.00
C MET A 90 5.81 -8.84 2.12
N GLY A 91 5.94 -8.74 0.80
CA GLY A 91 4.87 -8.99 -0.17
C GLY A 91 3.83 -7.86 -0.25
N TYR A 92 4.22 -6.65 0.14
CA TYR A 92 3.42 -5.44 0.01
C TYR A 92 3.89 -4.59 -1.18
N GLY A 93 2.95 -3.95 -1.86
CA GLY A 93 3.22 -2.87 -2.80
C GLY A 93 3.12 -1.50 -2.14
N CYS A 94 3.44 -0.45 -2.90
CA CYS A 94 3.35 0.94 -2.43
C CYS A 94 2.53 1.79 -3.38
N ILE A 95 1.74 2.70 -2.83
CA ILE A 95 1.09 3.79 -3.58
C ILE A 95 1.62 5.11 -3.06
N ILE A 96 2.11 5.94 -3.99
CA ILE A 96 2.60 7.27 -3.68
C ILE A 96 1.54 8.30 -4.07
N ARG A 97 1.26 9.22 -3.16
CA ARG A 97 0.49 10.42 -3.42
C ARG A 97 1.37 11.64 -3.17
N TYR A 98 1.44 12.50 -4.17
CA TYR A 98 2.07 13.80 -4.02
C TYR A 98 1.00 14.81 -3.62
N CYS A 99 1.32 15.67 -2.66
CA CYS A 99 0.48 16.79 -2.29
C CYS A 99 1.37 18.01 -1.97
N ASN A 100 0.83 19.20 -2.08
CA ASN A 100 1.46 20.40 -1.55
C ASN A 100 1.36 20.44 -0.02
N SER A 101 1.85 21.50 0.61
CA SER A 101 1.88 21.61 2.07
C SER A 101 0.50 21.89 2.72
N GLY A 102 -0.54 22.16 1.93
CA GLY A 102 -1.88 22.46 2.41
C GLY A 102 -2.54 21.28 3.12
N PHE A 103 -3.24 21.56 4.24
CA PHE A 103 -3.87 20.53 5.05
C PHE A 103 -4.98 19.79 4.29
N GLU A 104 -5.81 20.51 3.53
CA GLU A 104 -6.89 19.92 2.74
C GLU A 104 -6.36 18.92 1.70
N GLU A 105 -5.27 19.24 1.01
CA GLU A 105 -4.66 18.29 0.05
C GLU A 105 -4.12 17.03 0.73
N LYS A 106 -3.59 17.17 1.95
CA LYS A 106 -3.16 16.02 2.76
C LYS A 106 -4.36 15.14 3.12
N LEU A 107 -5.48 15.73 3.51
CA LEU A 107 -6.72 15.01 3.83
C LEU A 107 -7.29 14.30 2.60
N GLU A 108 -7.28 14.96 1.45
CA GLU A 108 -7.73 14.35 0.19
C GLU A 108 -6.85 13.14 -0.18
N ALA A 109 -5.54 13.27 -0.07
CA ALA A 109 -4.61 12.17 -0.29
C ALA A 109 -4.87 11.00 0.67
N LEU A 110 -5.14 11.27 1.96
CA LEU A 110 -5.49 10.24 2.94
C LEU A 110 -6.81 9.56 2.61
N ARG A 111 -7.85 10.32 2.22
CA ARG A 111 -9.15 9.76 1.79
C ARG A 111 -9.00 8.81 0.61
N GLU A 112 -8.22 9.20 -0.41
CA GLU A 112 -7.97 8.33 -1.56
C GLU A 112 -7.24 7.04 -1.18
N LEU A 113 -6.26 7.10 -0.28
CA LEU A 113 -5.55 5.94 0.21
C LEU A 113 -6.47 5.01 1.02
N GLU A 114 -7.32 5.59 1.87
CA GLU A 114 -8.29 4.86 2.67
C GLU A 114 -9.34 4.15 1.80
N ILE A 115 -9.87 4.82 0.77
CA ILE A 115 -10.79 4.24 -0.23
C ILE A 115 -10.15 3.04 -0.94
N ARG A 116 -8.83 3.02 -1.10
CA ARG A 116 -8.07 1.90 -1.68
C ARG A 116 -7.77 0.78 -0.69
N GLY A 117 -8.27 0.89 0.53
CA GLY A 117 -8.08 -0.11 1.58
C GLY A 117 -6.68 -0.09 2.20
N ILE A 118 -5.98 1.02 2.12
CA ILE A 118 -4.68 1.18 2.73
C ILE A 118 -4.87 1.50 4.22
N GLU A 119 -4.27 0.68 5.08
CA GLU A 119 -4.38 0.80 6.53
C GLU A 119 -3.23 1.62 7.13
N VAL A 120 -2.08 1.68 6.45
CA VAL A 120 -0.88 2.38 6.92
C VAL A 120 -0.33 3.28 5.84
N CYS A 121 -0.11 4.53 6.19
CA CYS A 121 0.48 5.56 5.36
C CYS A 121 1.74 6.13 6.01
N PHE A 122 2.80 6.26 5.25
CA PHE A 122 4.01 6.96 5.64
C PHE A 122 3.98 8.39 5.13
N SER A 123 4.09 9.36 6.04
CA SER A 123 4.13 10.77 5.71
C SER A 123 5.58 11.26 5.72
N LEU A 124 6.02 11.86 4.63
CA LEU A 124 7.34 12.49 4.49
C LEU A 124 7.28 14.01 4.74
N PHE A 125 6.22 14.51 5.34
CA PHE A 125 6.08 15.87 5.82
C PHE A 125 5.62 15.88 7.29
N LEU A 126 5.84 17.00 7.96
CA LEU A 126 5.38 17.19 9.33
C LEU A 126 3.89 17.56 9.32
N LEU A 127 3.18 17.05 10.31
CA LEU A 127 1.85 17.51 10.70
C LEU A 127 1.95 18.30 11.99
N SER A 128 1.11 19.31 12.15
CA SER A 128 0.92 19.95 13.45
C SER A 128 0.20 18.99 14.40
N ARG A 129 0.24 19.27 15.71
CA ARG A 129 -0.49 18.47 16.70
C ARG A 129 -2.00 18.46 16.44
N GLU A 130 -2.54 19.57 15.96
CA GLU A 130 -3.96 19.71 15.62
C GLU A 130 -4.31 18.89 14.38
N GLU A 131 -3.47 18.93 13.34
CA GLU A 131 -3.62 18.10 12.13
C GLU A 131 -3.57 16.60 12.48
N GLU A 132 -2.63 16.19 13.35
CA GLU A 132 -2.54 14.79 13.80
C GLU A 132 -3.78 14.36 14.59
N ALA A 133 -4.28 15.21 15.49
CA ALA A 133 -5.48 14.93 16.26
C ALA A 133 -6.69 14.77 15.35
N TYR A 134 -6.87 15.67 14.40
CA TYR A 134 -7.94 15.62 13.42
C TYR A 134 -7.90 14.32 12.60
N ILE A 135 -6.72 13.94 12.10
CA ILE A 135 -6.55 12.72 11.30
C ILE A 135 -6.89 11.48 12.14
N LYS A 136 -6.44 11.41 13.39
CA LYS A 136 -6.74 10.28 14.29
C LYS A 136 -8.23 10.12 14.58
N GLU A 137 -8.96 11.22 14.63
CA GLU A 137 -10.40 11.22 14.91
C GLU A 137 -11.23 10.83 13.67
N HIS A 138 -10.83 11.29 12.48
CA HIS A 138 -11.65 11.21 11.28
C HIS A 138 -11.23 10.13 10.28
N PHE A 139 -10.05 9.54 10.43
CA PHE A 139 -9.51 8.51 9.52
C PHE A 139 -9.17 7.22 10.24
N ARG A 140 -9.38 6.11 9.57
CA ARG A 140 -8.98 4.78 10.04
C ARG A 140 -7.53 4.45 9.66
N ILE A 141 -6.98 5.12 8.65
CA ILE A 141 -5.62 4.93 8.19
C ILE A 141 -4.63 5.42 9.25
N LYS A 142 -3.66 4.56 9.57
CA LYS A 142 -2.59 4.92 10.51
C LYS A 142 -1.52 5.69 9.77
N VAL A 143 -1.28 6.94 10.16
CA VAL A 143 -0.21 7.75 9.59
C VAL A 143 1.06 7.62 10.45
N CYS A 144 2.16 7.26 9.79
CA CYS A 144 3.49 7.16 10.39
C CYS A 144 4.37 8.30 9.87
N HIS A 145 4.78 9.22 10.75
CA HIS A 145 5.61 10.36 10.38
C HIS A 145 7.08 9.95 10.29
N MET A 146 7.67 10.14 9.13
CA MET A 146 9.03 9.69 8.83
C MET A 146 10.11 10.75 9.15
N GLN A 147 9.70 11.96 9.52
CA GLN A 147 10.62 13.06 9.84
C GLN A 147 10.86 13.23 11.34
N SER A 148 10.17 12.48 12.21
CA SER A 148 10.45 12.56 13.64
C SER A 148 11.84 12.00 13.96
N PRO A 149 12.60 12.60 14.89
CA PRO A 149 13.91 12.10 15.31
C PRO A 149 13.88 10.64 15.79
N GLU A 150 12.84 10.29 16.54
CA GLU A 150 12.62 8.93 17.05
C GLU A 150 12.39 7.91 15.94
N MET A 151 11.65 8.30 14.90
CA MET A 151 11.38 7.42 13.77
C MET A 151 12.64 7.25 12.90
N ARG A 152 13.47 8.29 12.77
CA ARG A 152 14.78 8.22 12.08
C ARG A 152 15.69 7.20 12.77
N LEU A 153 15.81 7.25 14.10
CA LEU A 153 16.57 6.31 14.90
C LEU A 153 16.04 4.87 14.76
N ASN A 154 14.74 4.68 14.95
CA ASN A 154 14.09 3.37 14.83
C ASN A 154 14.26 2.73 13.46
N ILE A 155 14.20 3.53 12.39
CA ILE A 155 14.40 3.03 11.02
C ILE A 155 15.85 2.69 10.79
N MET A 156 16.78 3.54 11.22
CA MET A 156 18.21 3.27 11.10
C MET A 156 18.63 2.04 11.89
N GLU A 157 18.10 1.81 13.09
CA GLU A 157 18.35 0.60 13.89
C GLU A 157 17.76 -0.65 13.22
N LYS A 158 16.54 -0.58 12.73
CA LYS A 158 15.92 -1.68 11.97
C LYS A 158 16.63 -1.96 10.64
N MET A 159 17.14 -0.92 9.99
CA MET A 159 17.97 -1.06 8.78
C MET A 159 19.30 -1.71 9.07
N LYS A 160 19.96 -1.36 10.19
CA LYS A 160 21.18 -2.03 10.66
C LYS A 160 20.93 -3.50 11.00
N ALA A 161 19.84 -3.81 11.71
CA ALA A 161 19.45 -5.16 12.06
C ALA A 161 19.15 -6.05 10.84
N LEU A 162 18.71 -5.46 9.72
CA LEU A 162 18.45 -6.16 8.46
C LEU A 162 19.68 -6.30 7.57
N SER A 163 20.89 -5.99 8.08
CA SER A 163 22.16 -6.00 7.32
C SER A 163 22.14 -5.14 6.04
N MET A 164 21.26 -4.18 5.97
CA MET A 164 21.21 -3.20 4.89
C MET A 164 22.34 -2.20 5.14
N ARG A 165 23.47 -2.35 4.45
CA ARG A 165 24.57 -1.38 4.53
C ARG A 165 24.03 -0.02 4.12
N PRO A 166 24.09 1.02 4.97
CA PRO A 166 23.84 2.37 4.53
C PRO A 166 24.91 2.68 3.48
N TYR A 167 24.52 2.97 2.27
CA TYR A 167 25.45 3.56 1.32
C TYR A 167 26.04 4.82 1.97
N ALA A 168 27.34 4.99 1.84
CA ALA A 168 28.18 6.00 2.51
C ALA A 168 27.87 7.46 2.06
N ILE A 169 26.62 7.89 2.15
CA ILE A 169 26.19 9.27 1.82
C ILE A 169 25.88 10.07 3.10
N LEU A 170 26.06 9.49 4.28
CA LEU A 170 25.75 10.15 5.55
C LEU A 170 26.88 10.97 6.23
N PRO A 171 28.10 11.12 5.72
CA PRO A 171 29.07 12.00 6.38
C PRO A 171 28.80 13.51 6.20
N SER A 172 28.02 13.93 5.18
CA SER A 172 27.87 15.35 4.87
C SER A 172 26.72 16.07 5.59
N LEU A 173 25.89 15.36 6.36
CA LEU A 173 24.74 15.96 7.08
C LEU A 173 24.99 16.14 8.59
N ALA A 174 26.19 15.80 9.07
CA ALA A 174 26.56 15.97 10.48
C ALA A 174 27.28 17.31 10.78
N THR A 175 27.46 18.17 9.80
CA THR A 175 28.16 19.45 9.97
C THR A 175 27.41 20.61 9.36
N GLU A 176 26.20 20.88 9.82
CA GLU A 176 25.65 22.24 9.84
C GLU A 176 24.81 22.36 11.10
N GLY A 177 25.46 22.96 12.11
CA GLY A 177 24.93 23.30 13.42
C GLY A 177 24.02 24.52 13.39
#